data_1bb50bbbbf48dd22ae091f4c94173a43
#
_entry.id   1bb50bbbbf48dd22ae091f4c94173a43
#
_cell.length_a   1.000
_cell.length_b   1.000
_cell.length_c   1.000
_cell.angle_alpha   90.00
_cell.angle_beta   90.00
_cell.angle_gamma   90.00
#
_symmetry.space_group_name_H-M   'P 1'
#
loop_
_entity.id
_entity.type
_entity.pdbx_description
1 polymer ?
#
loop_
_entity_poly.entity_id
_entity_poly.type
_entity_poly.pdbx_seq_one_letter_code
_entity_poly.pdbx_strand_id
1 'polypeptide(L)'
;MQVVIVALLTALMIWSRESQVGDELVVVLPGPDGKVGTVVVERGGERVVLNQAFAASRIVSGSSPQAQRLEESDARREFGTAMAALPGRPKSFLLYFLEGTDEFTPESRIELERMLAELRQSSAPDVVVIGHTDRVGSLQFNDRLSLQRAERVRVELVKLGIAQARIQIAGRGERELLVPTDDEVAEPRNRRVEISVR
;
A
#
# COMPACT_ATOMS: atom_id res chain seq x y z
N MET A 1 -12.14 3.61 -28.72
CA MET A 1 -10.67 3.38 -28.68
C MET A 1 -10.27 3.37 -27.22
N GLN A 2 -9.76 2.24 -26.74
CA GLN A 2 -9.52 2.01 -25.30
C GLN A 2 -8.12 2.53 -24.95
N VAL A 3 -8.02 3.42 -23.97
CA VAL A 3 -6.73 3.82 -23.40
C VAL A 3 -6.43 2.82 -22.29
N VAL A 4 -5.36 2.04 -22.44
CA VAL A 4 -4.86 1.13 -21.42
C VAL A 4 -3.78 1.86 -20.64
N ILE A 5 -4.07 2.17 -19.39
CA ILE A 5 -3.08 2.73 -18.44
C ILE A 5 -2.59 1.58 -17.57
N VAL A 6 -1.32 1.21 -17.73
CA VAL A 6 -0.65 0.24 -16.83
C VAL A 6 0.19 1.04 -15.84
N ALA A 7 -0.24 1.10 -14.60
CA ALA A 7 0.50 1.71 -13.50
C ALA A 7 0.95 0.63 -12.52
N LEU A 8 2.23 0.51 -12.31
CA LEU A 8 2.84 -0.25 -11.23
C LEU A 8 3.27 0.71 -10.13
N LEU A 9 2.54 0.65 -9.01
CA LEU A 9 2.80 1.27 -7.70
C LEU A 9 2.88 2.82 -7.66
N THR A 10 1.80 3.38 -7.13
CA THR A 10 1.52 4.80 -6.86
C THR A 10 1.13 5.64 -8.08
N ALA A 11 0.08 5.26 -8.79
CA ALA A 11 -0.57 6.14 -9.74
C ALA A 11 -2.06 6.29 -9.42
N LEU A 12 -2.50 7.53 -9.38
CA LEU A 12 -3.91 7.88 -9.26
C LEU A 12 -4.60 7.59 -10.60
N MET A 13 -5.55 6.64 -10.64
CA MET A 13 -6.41 6.47 -11.80
C MET A 13 -7.55 7.49 -11.74
N ILE A 14 -7.61 8.39 -12.70
CA ILE A 14 -8.82 9.18 -12.99
C ILE A 14 -9.50 8.52 -14.18
N TRP A 15 -10.69 7.96 -13.94
CA TRP A 15 -11.54 7.41 -14.99
C TRP A 15 -12.49 8.51 -15.49
N SER A 16 -12.30 9.01 -16.69
CA SER A 16 -13.25 9.93 -17.31
C SER A 16 -14.18 9.19 -18.27
N ARG A 17 -15.48 9.41 -18.08
CA ARG A 17 -16.53 9.03 -19.03
C ARG A 17 -16.33 9.77 -20.36
N GLU A 18 -16.58 9.06 -21.47
CA GLU A 18 -16.68 9.68 -22.79
C GLU A 18 -17.71 10.82 -22.79
N SER A 19 -17.21 12.03 -22.79
CA SER A 19 -17.90 13.18 -23.41
C SER A 19 -17.01 14.43 -23.29
N GLN A 20 -16.62 14.96 -24.43
CA GLN A 20 -15.83 16.17 -24.64
C GLN A 20 -14.32 15.95 -24.45
N VAL A 21 -13.63 15.91 -25.55
CA VAL A 21 -12.19 15.82 -25.62
C VAL A 21 -11.58 17.11 -25.11
N GLY A 22 -11.28 17.15 -23.83
CA GLY A 22 -10.43 18.16 -23.23
C GLY A 22 -8.96 17.76 -23.32
N ASP A 23 -8.07 18.72 -23.21
CA ASP A 23 -6.64 18.48 -23.05
C ASP A 23 -6.39 17.65 -21.77
N GLU A 24 -5.74 16.51 -21.91
CA GLU A 24 -5.33 15.70 -20.77
C GLU A 24 -3.85 15.94 -20.47
N LEU A 25 -3.51 16.14 -19.20
CA LEU A 25 -2.14 16.29 -18.74
C LEU A 25 -1.79 15.16 -17.78
N VAL A 26 -0.79 14.37 -18.15
CA VAL A 26 -0.22 13.31 -17.31
C VAL A 26 1.13 13.79 -16.78
N VAL A 27 1.35 13.71 -15.47
CA VAL A 27 2.59 14.11 -14.82
C VAL A 27 3.06 13.03 -13.87
N VAL A 28 4.36 12.75 -13.83
CA VAL A 28 5.00 11.87 -12.84
C VAL A 28 5.54 12.72 -11.70
N LEU A 29 4.95 12.51 -10.51
CA LEU A 29 5.39 13.20 -9.29
C LEU A 29 6.33 12.30 -8.50
N PRO A 30 7.42 12.85 -7.93
CA PRO A 30 8.28 12.09 -7.03
C PRO A 30 7.51 11.73 -5.74
N GLY A 31 7.79 10.54 -5.22
CA GLY A 31 7.32 10.15 -3.90
C GLY A 31 7.97 10.98 -2.79
N PRO A 32 7.47 10.93 -1.54
CA PRO A 32 8.11 11.62 -0.40
C PRO A 32 9.53 11.14 -0.11
N ASP A 33 9.86 9.91 -0.53
CA ASP A 33 11.21 9.33 -0.47
C ASP A 33 12.09 9.72 -1.68
N GLY A 34 11.59 10.62 -2.54
CA GLY A 34 12.26 11.06 -3.76
C GLY A 34 12.24 10.04 -4.91
N LYS A 35 11.70 8.85 -4.69
CA LYS A 35 11.64 7.84 -5.75
C LYS A 35 10.61 8.22 -6.81
N VAL A 36 10.97 7.94 -8.05
CA VAL A 36 10.15 8.23 -9.22
C VAL A 36 9.71 6.92 -9.88
N GLY A 37 8.40 6.80 -10.09
CA GLY A 37 7.84 5.69 -10.87
C GLY A 37 8.01 5.89 -12.37
N THR A 38 7.62 4.88 -13.14
CA THR A 38 7.57 4.97 -14.61
C THR A 38 6.11 4.88 -15.06
N VAL A 39 5.70 5.84 -15.89
CA VAL A 39 4.39 5.86 -16.54
C VAL A 39 4.60 5.80 -18.05
N VAL A 40 3.80 4.98 -18.71
CA VAL A 40 3.77 4.90 -20.18
C VAL A 40 2.46 5.48 -20.65
N VAL A 41 2.53 6.49 -21.51
CA VAL A 41 1.39 7.12 -22.17
C VAL A 41 1.37 6.62 -23.60
N GLU A 42 0.27 5.98 -24.01
CA GLU A 42 0.12 5.40 -25.35
C GLU A 42 -1.18 5.89 -26.00
N ARG A 43 -1.09 6.37 -27.21
CA ARG A 43 -2.22 6.80 -28.01
C ARG A 43 -1.92 6.67 -29.50
N GLY A 44 -2.85 6.06 -30.27
CA GLY A 44 -2.73 5.95 -31.71
C GLY A 44 -1.53 5.12 -32.19
N GLY A 45 -1.01 4.21 -31.34
CA GLY A 45 0.17 3.41 -31.63
C GLY A 45 1.49 4.12 -31.27
N GLU A 46 1.46 5.37 -30.88
CA GLU A 46 2.62 6.09 -30.35
C GLU A 46 2.73 5.99 -28.84
N ARG A 47 3.95 5.94 -28.34
CA ARG A 47 4.27 5.65 -26.95
C ARG A 47 5.30 6.61 -26.38
N VAL A 48 5.01 7.18 -25.23
CA VAL A 48 5.92 8.05 -24.47
C VAL A 48 6.15 7.45 -23.10
N VAL A 49 7.41 7.38 -22.67
CA VAL A 49 7.80 6.89 -21.33
C VAL A 49 8.17 8.09 -20.47
N LEU A 50 7.48 8.22 -19.32
CA LEU A 50 7.72 9.25 -18.31
C LEU A 50 8.34 8.55 -17.09
N ASN A 51 9.63 8.75 -16.84
CA ASN A 51 10.39 8.07 -15.78
C ASN A 51 11.27 9.02 -14.95
N GLN A 52 11.03 10.31 -15.05
CA GLN A 52 11.73 11.34 -14.28
C GLN A 52 10.72 12.18 -13.50
N ALA A 53 11.18 12.78 -12.40
CA ALA A 53 10.37 13.71 -11.63
C ALA A 53 9.91 14.88 -12.52
N PHE A 54 8.60 15.16 -12.47
CA PHE A 54 7.93 16.18 -13.26
C PHE A 54 7.96 15.95 -14.78
N ALA A 55 8.36 14.75 -15.24
CA ALA A 55 8.14 14.36 -16.62
C ALA A 55 6.64 14.31 -16.88
N ALA A 56 6.20 14.88 -17.99
CA ALA A 56 4.80 15.03 -18.31
C ALA A 56 4.51 14.73 -19.79
N SER A 57 3.27 14.40 -20.08
CA SER A 57 2.75 14.34 -21.44
C SER A 57 1.41 15.05 -21.50
N ARG A 58 1.28 15.99 -22.42
CA ARG A 58 0.00 16.61 -22.74
C ARG A 58 -0.62 15.88 -23.93
N ILE A 59 -1.86 15.47 -23.77
CA ILE A 59 -2.63 14.78 -24.80
C ILE A 59 -3.72 15.73 -25.27
N VAL A 60 -3.54 16.26 -26.46
CA VAL A 60 -4.55 17.11 -27.13
C VAL A 60 -5.33 16.25 -28.12
N SER A 61 -6.61 16.60 -28.35
CA SER A 61 -7.44 15.88 -29.30
C SER A 61 -6.80 15.87 -30.69
N GLY A 62 -6.66 14.66 -31.26
CA GLY A 62 -6.08 14.46 -32.58
C GLY A 62 -4.54 14.48 -32.64
N SER A 63 -3.86 14.70 -31.52
CA SER A 63 -2.38 14.74 -31.46
C SER A 63 -1.81 13.50 -30.80
N SER A 64 -0.57 13.16 -31.15
CA SER A 64 0.23 12.15 -30.47
C SER A 64 0.70 12.65 -29.11
N PRO A 65 0.92 11.74 -28.13
CA PRO A 65 1.47 12.13 -26.84
C PRO A 65 2.90 12.64 -27.03
N GLN A 66 3.22 13.79 -26.43
CA GLN A 66 4.57 14.34 -26.49
C GLN A 66 5.15 14.46 -25.08
N ALA A 67 6.40 14.00 -24.91
CA ALA A 67 7.11 14.18 -23.66
C ALA A 67 7.48 15.64 -23.45
N GLN A 68 7.22 16.15 -22.26
CA GLN A 68 7.69 17.45 -21.80
C GLN A 68 8.10 17.34 -20.33
N ARG A 69 8.70 18.37 -19.80
CA ARG A 69 8.98 18.49 -18.37
C ARG A 69 8.29 19.74 -17.83
N LEU A 70 7.63 19.60 -16.71
CA LEU A 70 7.07 20.73 -15.96
C LEU A 70 8.05 21.18 -14.88
N GLU A 71 8.00 22.45 -14.55
CA GLU A 71 8.60 22.94 -13.32
C GLU A 71 7.74 22.47 -12.12
N GLU A 72 8.38 22.26 -10.98
CA GLU A 72 7.66 21.80 -9.77
C GLU A 72 6.55 22.77 -9.37
N SER A 73 6.79 24.09 -9.50
CA SER A 73 5.81 25.13 -9.23
C SER A 73 4.57 25.02 -10.10
N ASP A 74 4.75 24.68 -11.37
CA ASP A 74 3.64 24.54 -12.32
C ASP A 74 2.84 23.25 -12.03
N ALA A 75 3.53 22.15 -11.74
CA ALA A 75 2.89 20.92 -11.32
C ALA A 75 2.07 21.09 -10.03
N ARG A 76 2.61 21.82 -9.04
CA ARG A 76 1.89 22.13 -7.80
C ARG A 76 0.69 23.06 -8.03
N ARG A 77 0.78 24.00 -8.94
CA ARG A 77 -0.34 24.90 -9.28
C ARG A 77 -1.46 24.13 -9.95
N GLU A 78 -1.16 23.24 -10.87
CA GLU A 78 -2.14 22.46 -11.64
C GLU A 78 -2.79 21.36 -10.78
N PHE A 79 -1.98 20.62 -10.02
CA PHE A 79 -2.41 19.44 -9.29
C PHE A 79 -2.50 19.63 -7.76
N GLY A 80 -2.19 20.81 -7.23
CA GLY A 80 -2.09 21.05 -5.79
C GLY A 80 -3.35 20.69 -5.02
N THR A 81 -4.51 21.02 -5.54
CA THR A 81 -5.82 20.68 -4.93
C THR A 81 -6.04 19.16 -4.93
N ALA A 82 -5.75 18.50 -6.05
CA ALA A 82 -5.87 17.04 -6.14
C ALA A 82 -4.86 16.34 -5.24
N MET A 83 -3.62 16.84 -5.18
CA MET A 83 -2.59 16.30 -4.28
C MET A 83 -2.96 16.46 -2.80
N ALA A 84 -3.55 17.60 -2.42
CA ALA A 84 -4.01 17.83 -1.06
C ALA A 84 -5.21 16.95 -0.66
N ALA A 85 -5.99 16.51 -1.65
CA ALA A 85 -7.12 15.60 -1.45
C ALA A 85 -6.72 14.12 -1.40
N LEU A 86 -5.44 13.79 -1.72
CA LEU A 86 -4.96 12.42 -1.61
C LEU A 86 -5.00 11.96 -0.14
N PRO A 87 -5.53 10.75 0.12
CA PRO A 87 -5.45 10.19 1.45
C PRO A 87 -3.99 10.05 1.88
N GLY A 88 -3.72 10.25 3.17
CA GLY A 88 -2.41 10.02 3.76
C GLY A 88 -1.89 8.61 3.42
N ARG A 89 -0.57 8.45 3.36
CA ARG A 89 0.01 7.12 3.15
C ARG A 89 -0.40 6.19 4.27
N PRO A 90 -0.69 4.92 3.96
CA PRO A 90 -0.91 3.93 4.99
C PRO A 90 0.32 3.85 5.91
N LYS A 91 0.10 3.85 7.20
CA LYS A 91 1.12 3.54 8.19
C LYS A 91 1.17 2.04 8.36
N SER A 92 2.37 1.46 8.35
CA SER A 92 2.55 0.01 8.50
C SER A 92 3.35 -0.29 9.76
N PHE A 93 2.90 -1.32 10.49
CA PHE A 93 3.54 -1.81 11.71
C PHE A 93 3.75 -3.31 11.59
N LEU A 94 4.82 -3.81 12.21
CA LEU A 94 5.16 -5.22 12.27
C LEU A 94 5.21 -5.67 13.73
N LEU A 95 4.44 -6.69 14.05
CA LEU A 95 4.47 -7.33 15.37
C LEU A 95 4.88 -8.79 15.20
N TYR A 96 5.82 -9.26 16.04
CA TYR A 96 6.38 -10.60 16.00
C TYR A 96 5.84 -11.45 17.15
N PHE A 97 5.82 -12.75 16.92
CA PHE A 97 5.25 -13.74 17.83
C PHE A 97 6.28 -14.81 18.24
N LEU A 98 6.05 -15.38 19.41
CA LEU A 98 6.77 -16.56 19.86
C LEU A 98 6.43 -17.77 18.99
N GLU A 99 7.33 -18.73 18.91
CA GLU A 99 7.18 -19.92 18.09
C GLU A 99 5.94 -20.74 18.48
N GLY A 100 5.17 -21.16 17.48
CA GLY A 100 3.98 -21.99 17.64
C GLY A 100 2.82 -21.37 18.43
N THR A 101 2.90 -20.07 18.79
CA THR A 101 1.90 -19.39 19.61
C THR A 101 1.36 -18.10 18.97
N ASP A 102 0.33 -17.54 19.59
CA ASP A 102 -0.20 -16.19 19.33
C ASP A 102 0.23 -15.18 20.42
N GLU A 103 1.32 -15.47 21.13
CA GLU A 103 1.89 -14.56 22.11
C GLU A 103 2.93 -13.65 21.46
N PHE A 104 2.81 -12.34 21.72
CA PHE A 104 3.79 -11.36 21.25
C PHE A 104 5.15 -11.54 21.89
N THR A 105 6.21 -11.28 21.12
CA THR A 105 7.53 -11.11 21.72
C THR A 105 7.54 -9.89 22.67
N PRO A 106 8.47 -9.81 23.63
CA PRO A 106 8.58 -8.65 24.52
C PRO A 106 8.69 -7.32 23.76
N GLU A 107 9.47 -7.27 22.70
CA GLU A 107 9.67 -6.09 21.85
C GLU A 107 8.37 -5.70 21.13
N SER A 108 7.62 -6.70 20.64
CA SER A 108 6.35 -6.46 19.94
C SER A 108 5.24 -5.98 20.88
N ARG A 109 5.29 -6.28 22.16
CA ARG A 109 4.37 -5.69 23.15
C ARG A 109 4.58 -4.18 23.27
N ILE A 110 5.83 -3.74 23.31
CA ILE A 110 6.18 -2.32 23.36
C ILE A 110 5.74 -1.61 22.07
N GLU A 111 5.99 -2.23 20.92
CA GLU A 111 5.59 -1.68 19.63
C GLU A 111 4.06 -1.62 19.46
N LEU A 112 3.34 -2.63 19.98
CA LEU A 112 1.87 -2.62 20.03
C LEU A 112 1.35 -1.41 20.83
N GLU A 113 1.88 -1.16 22.02
CA GLU A 113 1.48 -0.02 22.85
C GLU A 113 1.75 1.31 22.14
N ARG A 114 2.91 1.43 21.48
CA ARG A 114 3.27 2.60 20.69
C ARG A 114 2.30 2.80 19.52
N MET A 115 2.02 1.75 18.75
CA MET A 115 1.06 1.77 17.66
C MET A 115 -0.34 2.19 18.16
N LEU A 116 -0.80 1.61 19.26
CA LEU A 116 -2.10 1.93 19.84
C LEU A 116 -2.16 3.40 20.31
N ALA A 117 -1.07 3.93 20.88
CA ALA A 117 -0.98 5.35 21.27
C ALA A 117 -1.05 6.29 20.06
N GLU A 118 -0.43 5.91 18.94
CA GLU A 118 -0.49 6.66 17.69
C GLU A 118 -1.88 6.61 17.05
N LEU A 119 -2.53 5.45 17.05
CA LEU A 119 -3.88 5.28 16.50
C LEU A 119 -4.95 6.06 17.26
N ARG A 120 -4.78 6.31 18.56
CA ARG A 120 -5.69 7.18 19.34
C ARG A 120 -5.79 8.60 18.80
N GLN A 121 -4.77 9.06 18.07
CA GLN A 121 -4.74 10.40 17.48
C GLN A 121 -5.41 10.46 16.10
N SER A 122 -5.77 9.31 15.54
CA SER A 122 -6.39 9.20 14.20
C SER A 122 -7.91 9.19 14.33
N SER A 123 -8.59 10.04 13.57
CA SER A 123 -10.05 10.02 13.49
C SER A 123 -10.51 8.88 12.58
N ALA A 124 -11.01 7.81 13.17
CA ALA A 124 -11.69 6.70 12.49
C ALA A 124 -10.82 5.96 11.42
N PRO A 125 -9.69 5.33 11.80
CA PRO A 125 -8.82 4.63 10.88
C PRO A 125 -9.47 3.35 10.32
N ASP A 126 -9.20 3.05 9.05
CA ASP A 126 -9.42 1.72 8.47
C ASP A 126 -8.13 0.90 8.63
N VAL A 127 -8.27 -0.30 9.17
CA VAL A 127 -7.13 -1.15 9.53
C VAL A 127 -7.21 -2.49 8.82
N VAL A 128 -6.10 -2.90 8.21
CA VAL A 128 -5.91 -4.25 7.67
C VAL A 128 -4.84 -4.95 8.47
N VAL A 129 -5.13 -6.15 8.95
CA VAL A 129 -4.24 -6.96 9.79
C VAL A 129 -4.01 -8.31 9.11
N ILE A 130 -2.78 -8.63 8.75
CA ILE A 130 -2.41 -9.85 8.04
C ILE A 130 -1.42 -10.65 8.88
N GLY A 131 -1.81 -11.87 9.26
CA GLY A 131 -0.97 -12.78 10.02
C GLY A 131 -0.18 -13.73 9.12
N HIS A 132 1.05 -14.05 9.56
CA HIS A 132 1.98 -14.94 8.89
C HIS A 132 2.64 -15.91 9.88
N THR A 133 3.18 -17.01 9.35
CA THR A 133 3.99 -17.99 10.09
C THR A 133 5.32 -18.23 9.37
N ASP A 134 6.26 -18.89 10.04
CA ASP A 134 7.33 -19.60 9.37
C ASP A 134 6.82 -20.92 8.77
N ARG A 135 7.72 -21.76 8.27
CA ARG A 135 7.39 -23.04 7.62
C ARG A 135 7.50 -24.25 8.55
N VAL A 136 7.51 -24.03 9.86
CA VAL A 136 7.45 -25.13 10.84
C VAL A 136 6.01 -25.58 11.02
N GLY A 137 5.78 -26.88 10.84
CA GLY A 137 4.46 -27.51 10.99
C GLY A 137 3.64 -27.58 9.71
N SER A 138 2.39 -28.06 9.81
CA SER A 138 1.56 -28.28 8.63
C SER A 138 0.93 -26.98 8.10
N LEU A 139 0.71 -26.91 6.78
CA LEU A 139 -0.01 -25.78 6.14
C LEU A 139 -1.31 -25.44 6.85
N GLN A 140 -2.11 -26.46 7.23
CA GLN A 140 -3.40 -26.25 7.92
C GLN A 140 -3.21 -25.65 9.31
N PHE A 141 -2.15 -26.03 10.02
CA PHE A 141 -1.81 -25.45 11.30
C PHE A 141 -1.40 -23.99 11.12
N ASN A 142 -0.51 -23.71 10.17
CA ASN A 142 -0.01 -22.37 9.86
C ASN A 142 -1.11 -21.43 9.38
N ASP A 143 -2.08 -21.90 8.60
CA ASP A 143 -3.27 -21.14 8.22
C ASP A 143 -4.08 -20.70 9.43
N ARG A 144 -4.36 -21.61 10.36
CA ARG A 144 -5.12 -21.29 11.58
C ARG A 144 -4.32 -20.35 12.49
N LEU A 145 -3.06 -20.65 12.73
CA LEU A 145 -2.21 -19.86 13.62
C LEU A 145 -2.04 -18.43 13.11
N SER A 146 -1.85 -18.23 11.81
CA SER A 146 -1.74 -16.90 11.22
C SER A 146 -3.02 -16.08 11.40
N LEU A 147 -4.18 -16.70 11.23
CA LEU A 147 -5.46 -16.04 11.47
C LEU A 147 -5.68 -15.73 12.96
N GLN A 148 -5.30 -16.63 13.87
CA GLN A 148 -5.36 -16.39 15.33
C GLN A 148 -4.49 -15.21 15.74
N ARG A 149 -3.29 -15.07 15.16
CA ARG A 149 -2.40 -13.91 15.39
C ARG A 149 -3.04 -12.60 14.92
N ALA A 150 -3.65 -12.60 13.74
CA ALA A 150 -4.38 -11.43 13.24
C ALA A 150 -5.57 -11.07 14.15
N GLU A 151 -6.31 -12.08 14.61
CA GLU A 151 -7.42 -11.92 15.55
C GLU A 151 -6.97 -11.35 16.90
N ARG A 152 -5.82 -11.80 17.40
CA ARG A 152 -5.23 -11.27 18.63
C ARG A 152 -5.00 -9.76 18.56
N VAL A 153 -4.47 -9.30 17.43
CA VAL A 153 -4.28 -7.85 17.18
C VAL A 153 -5.62 -7.14 17.08
N ARG A 154 -6.60 -7.71 16.37
CA ARG A 154 -7.95 -7.13 16.27
C ARG A 154 -8.58 -6.89 17.64
N VAL A 155 -8.44 -7.83 18.56
CA VAL A 155 -8.96 -7.68 19.93
C VAL A 155 -8.38 -6.45 20.63
N GLU A 156 -7.07 -6.20 20.49
CA GLU A 156 -6.45 -5.03 21.09
C GLU A 156 -6.91 -3.72 20.43
N LEU A 157 -7.09 -3.72 19.10
CA LEU A 157 -7.63 -2.56 18.37
C LEU A 157 -9.07 -2.24 18.77
N VAL A 158 -9.92 -3.26 18.96
CA VAL A 158 -11.31 -3.08 19.42
C VAL A 158 -11.35 -2.53 20.85
N LYS A 159 -10.49 -3.01 21.76
CA LYS A 159 -10.35 -2.44 23.11
C LYS A 159 -9.96 -0.97 23.09
N LEU A 160 -9.22 -0.54 22.08
CA LEU A 160 -8.87 0.86 21.86
C LEU A 160 -10.07 1.72 21.42
N GLY A 161 -11.17 1.11 21.01
CA GLY A 161 -12.37 1.78 20.51
C GLY A 161 -12.48 1.84 18.98
N ILE A 162 -11.59 1.17 18.23
CA ILE A 162 -11.73 1.05 16.77
C ILE A 162 -12.89 0.10 16.49
N ALA A 163 -13.86 0.57 15.72
CA ALA A 163 -15.03 -0.24 15.37
C ALA A 163 -14.60 -1.50 14.60
N GLN A 164 -15.09 -2.67 15.03
CA GLN A 164 -14.75 -3.95 14.42
C GLN A 164 -14.98 -3.97 12.90
N ALA A 165 -16.02 -3.30 12.41
CA ALA A 165 -16.34 -3.19 10.99
C ALA A 165 -15.26 -2.47 10.15
N ARG A 166 -14.35 -1.74 10.80
CA ARG A 166 -13.21 -1.05 10.19
C ARG A 166 -11.91 -1.84 10.26
N ILE A 167 -11.93 -3.03 10.83
CA ILE A 167 -10.76 -3.90 10.97
C ILE A 167 -10.95 -5.14 10.10
N GLN A 168 -10.20 -5.22 9.03
CA GLN A 168 -10.14 -6.41 8.19
C GLN A 168 -8.99 -7.29 8.67
N ILE A 169 -9.21 -8.59 8.75
CA ILE A 169 -8.18 -9.56 9.13
C ILE A 169 -8.00 -10.63 8.06
N ALA A 170 -6.78 -11.12 7.90
CA ALA A 170 -6.46 -12.26 7.06
C ALA A 170 -5.32 -13.10 7.68
N GLY A 171 -5.36 -14.42 7.46
CA GLY A 171 -4.23 -15.32 7.71
C GLY A 171 -3.64 -15.76 6.37
N ARG A 172 -2.33 -15.67 6.21
CA ARG A 172 -1.58 -16.12 5.04
C ARG A 172 -0.77 -17.39 5.30
N GLY A 173 -0.69 -17.80 6.56
CA GLY A 173 0.16 -18.92 6.94
C GLY A 173 1.61 -18.66 6.52
N GLU A 174 2.21 -19.67 5.91
CA GLU A 174 3.58 -19.65 5.40
C GLU A 174 3.69 -19.26 3.91
N ARG A 175 2.59 -18.80 3.26
CA ARG A 175 2.58 -18.51 1.82
C ARG A 175 3.31 -17.24 1.42
N GLU A 176 3.47 -16.32 2.35
CA GLU A 176 4.08 -15.01 2.11
C GLU A 176 5.22 -14.80 3.12
N LEU A 177 6.36 -15.45 2.85
CA LEU A 177 7.54 -15.34 3.69
C LEU A 177 8.22 -13.97 3.52
N LEU A 178 8.60 -13.35 4.62
CA LEU A 178 9.48 -12.17 4.61
C LEU A 178 10.91 -12.58 4.30
N VAL A 179 11.31 -13.73 4.83
CA VAL A 179 12.61 -14.35 4.60
C VAL A 179 12.37 -15.74 4.01
N PRO A 180 12.78 -16.01 2.78
CA PRO A 180 12.66 -17.33 2.17
C PRO A 180 13.41 -18.38 3.03
N THR A 181 12.76 -19.49 3.32
CA THR A 181 13.31 -20.65 4.03
C THR A 181 12.82 -21.94 3.38
N ASP A 182 13.50 -23.04 3.63
CA ASP A 182 13.02 -24.37 3.31
C ASP A 182 11.91 -24.80 4.30
N ASP A 183 11.22 -25.92 4.01
CA ASP A 183 10.22 -26.49 4.90
C ASP A 183 10.84 -26.86 6.26
N GLU A 184 10.03 -26.81 7.31
CA GLU A 184 10.41 -27.10 8.69
C GLU A 184 11.60 -26.26 9.22
N VAL A 185 11.92 -25.14 8.58
CA VAL A 185 12.95 -24.20 9.07
C VAL A 185 12.29 -23.06 9.83
N ALA A 186 12.66 -22.93 11.11
CA ALA A 186 12.18 -21.84 11.96
C ALA A 186 12.85 -20.51 11.58
N GLU A 187 12.04 -19.50 11.30
CA GLU A 187 12.50 -18.14 11.02
C GLU A 187 11.64 -17.12 11.80
N PRO A 188 12.18 -16.53 12.88
CA PRO A 188 11.44 -15.57 13.71
C PRO A 188 10.83 -14.40 12.95
N ARG A 189 11.50 -13.92 11.89
CA ARG A 189 10.99 -12.78 11.09
C ARG A 189 9.76 -13.13 10.25
N ASN A 190 9.53 -14.41 9.97
CA ASN A 190 8.32 -14.87 9.30
C ASN A 190 7.13 -14.96 10.26
N ARG A 191 7.33 -15.12 11.56
CA ARG A 191 6.29 -15.20 12.60
C ARG A 191 5.81 -13.79 12.98
N ARG A 192 5.09 -13.14 12.09
CA ARG A 192 4.70 -11.75 12.21
C ARG A 192 3.22 -11.50 11.90
N VAL A 193 2.78 -10.33 12.30
CA VAL A 193 1.55 -9.70 11.80
C VAL A 193 1.92 -8.36 11.19
N GLU A 194 1.43 -8.11 10.00
CA GLU A 194 1.51 -6.84 9.31
C GLU A 194 0.20 -6.06 9.54
N ILE A 195 0.32 -4.82 9.96
CA ILE A 195 -0.81 -3.95 10.24
C ILE A 195 -0.67 -2.73 9.34
N SER A 196 -1.67 -2.47 8.50
CA SER A 196 -1.74 -1.31 7.64
C SER A 196 -2.92 -0.44 8.06
N VAL A 197 -2.67 0.84 8.29
CA VAL A 197 -3.64 1.84 8.76
C VAL A 197 -3.78 2.96 7.75
N ARG A 198 -5.02 3.29 7.40
CA ARG A 198 -5.36 4.38 6.47
C ARG A 198 -6.29 5.40 7.13
#